data_7253eee9eb58782124f5e1724cd3d0f3
#
_entry.id   7253eee9eb58782124f5e1724cd3d0f3
#
_cell.length_a   1.000
_cell.length_b   1.000
_cell.length_c   1.000
_cell.angle_alpha   90.00
_cell.angle_beta   90.00
_cell.angle_gamma   90.00
#
_symmetry.space_group_name_H-M   'P 1'
#
loop_
_entity.id
_entity.type
_entity.pdbx_description
1 polymer ?
#
loop_
_entity_poly.entity_id
_entity_poly.type
_entity_poly.pdbx_seq_one_letter_code
_entity_poly.pdbx_strand_id
1 'polypeptide(L)'
;GVSFTHDSTVVLLPSGQEKFDDLFKAIDQARSSIHLEYFNFRNDSINKELINHLARKAKEGVEVRAIFDGFGNASNNRPMRKKHLREIREKGIEIYEFKPIAFPWIHDIFNRDHRKIAVIDGKIGYTGGMNVADYYIKGTKVVGEWHDMHCRIEGDAVNTLQKIFLQMWQKVSGQNIHGAKYYRGISNAEYIKGLKVDTCKSAGHQMVCILNREPHITKDIIRFFYEKAINDAKDSIKIINPYFTLSPKLRTALKNAAKRGVKVEIMLSVKSDIPLTPDCGYYNAHKLMKD
;
A
#
# COMPACT_ATOMS: atom_id res chain seq x y z
N GLY A 1 -18.68 4.65 -2.91
CA GLY A 1 -18.93 3.40 -3.60
C GLY A 1 -17.64 2.83 -4.15
N VAL A 2 -17.60 1.53 -4.37
CA VAL A 2 -16.48 0.86 -5.03
C VAL A 2 -16.70 0.98 -6.54
N SER A 3 -15.68 1.41 -7.28
CA SER A 3 -15.74 1.50 -8.73
C SER A 3 -14.60 0.70 -9.36
N PHE A 4 -14.91 0.02 -10.45
CA PHE A 4 -13.90 -0.62 -11.31
C PHE A 4 -13.48 0.38 -12.39
N THR A 5 -12.19 0.44 -12.64
CA THR A 5 -11.63 1.15 -13.79
C THR A 5 -11.24 0.13 -14.87
N HIS A 6 -11.39 0.48 -16.13
CA HIS A 6 -11.20 -0.45 -17.26
C HIS A 6 -9.94 -0.17 -18.07
N ASP A 7 -9.30 0.97 -17.84
CA ASP A 7 -8.14 1.45 -18.60
C ASP A 7 -6.90 1.53 -17.71
N SER A 8 -6.52 0.40 -17.12
CA SER A 8 -5.36 0.34 -16.26
C SER A 8 -4.38 -0.73 -16.72
N THR A 9 -3.11 -0.51 -16.42
CA THR A 9 -2.05 -1.51 -16.55
C THR A 9 -1.47 -1.77 -15.17
N VAL A 10 -1.34 -3.04 -14.80
CA VAL A 10 -0.72 -3.47 -13.55
C VAL A 10 0.51 -4.31 -13.86
N VAL A 11 1.65 -3.89 -13.34
CA VAL A 11 2.91 -4.65 -13.38
C VAL A 11 3.25 -5.12 -11.99
N LEU A 12 3.46 -6.41 -11.83
CA LEU A 12 3.87 -7.00 -10.56
C LEU A 12 5.36 -6.79 -10.33
N LEU A 13 5.72 -6.44 -9.10
CA LEU A 13 7.08 -6.24 -8.62
C LEU A 13 7.33 -7.24 -7.49
N PRO A 14 7.84 -8.44 -7.80
CA PRO A 14 7.90 -9.56 -6.87
C PRO A 14 9.04 -9.51 -5.87
N SER A 15 9.91 -8.51 -5.95
CA SER A 15 11.04 -8.33 -5.03
C SER A 15 11.23 -6.89 -4.60
N GLY A 16 11.91 -6.69 -3.46
CA GLY A 16 12.28 -5.35 -3.01
C GLY A 16 13.20 -4.64 -4.00
N GLN A 17 14.11 -5.36 -4.64
CA GLN A 17 15.01 -4.79 -5.65
C GLN A 17 14.22 -4.21 -6.82
N GLU A 18 13.36 -5.01 -7.44
CA GLU A 18 12.53 -4.56 -8.58
C GLU A 18 11.61 -3.39 -8.20
N LYS A 19 11.01 -3.46 -7.00
CA LYS A 19 10.16 -2.36 -6.49
C LYS A 19 10.93 -1.06 -6.35
N PHE A 20 12.10 -1.07 -5.75
CA PHE A 20 12.85 0.16 -5.52
C PHE A 20 13.50 0.69 -6.79
N ASP A 21 14.03 -0.18 -7.66
CA ASP A 21 14.58 0.23 -8.95
C ASP A 21 13.53 0.92 -9.82
N ASP A 22 12.33 0.35 -9.90
CA ASP A 22 11.23 0.93 -10.66
C ASP A 22 10.72 2.23 -10.04
N LEU A 23 10.55 2.27 -8.71
CA LEU A 23 10.10 3.47 -7.98
C LEU A 23 11.11 4.63 -8.12
N PHE A 24 12.41 4.37 -7.97
CA PHE A 24 13.43 5.41 -8.10
C PHE A 24 13.49 5.97 -9.52
N LYS A 25 13.38 5.10 -10.52
CA LYS A 25 13.27 5.54 -11.92
C LYS A 25 12.05 6.43 -12.16
N ALA A 26 10.90 6.07 -11.62
CA ALA A 26 9.69 6.88 -11.72
C ALA A 26 9.85 8.23 -11.00
N ILE A 27 10.43 8.23 -9.79
CA ILE A 27 10.73 9.46 -9.04
C ILE A 27 11.65 10.38 -9.84
N ASP A 28 12.72 9.85 -10.43
CA ASP A 28 13.67 10.66 -11.22
C ASP A 28 13.04 11.30 -12.45
N GLN A 29 12.00 10.69 -12.99
CA GLN A 29 11.24 11.20 -14.14
C GLN A 29 10.10 12.16 -13.75
N ALA A 30 9.79 12.30 -12.46
CA ALA A 30 8.71 13.16 -11.98
C ALA A 30 8.89 14.63 -12.39
N ARG A 31 7.77 15.29 -12.70
CA ARG A 31 7.74 16.68 -13.19
C ARG A 31 6.87 17.60 -12.33
N SER A 32 5.93 17.08 -11.58
CA SER A 32 4.91 17.86 -10.88
C SER A 32 4.79 17.49 -9.40
N SER A 33 4.54 16.24 -9.07
CA SER A 33 4.32 15.82 -7.69
C SER A 33 4.74 14.40 -7.39
N ILE A 34 5.22 14.17 -6.17
CA ILE A 34 5.55 12.88 -5.61
C ILE A 34 4.86 12.76 -4.26
N HIS A 35 3.96 11.82 -4.13
CA HIS A 35 3.18 11.56 -2.93
C HIS A 35 3.46 10.15 -2.41
N LEU A 36 3.88 10.03 -1.15
CA LEU A 36 4.27 8.79 -0.51
C LEU A 36 3.52 8.58 0.80
N GLU A 37 2.87 7.43 0.98
CA GLU A 37 2.17 7.03 2.20
C GLU A 37 2.59 5.61 2.54
N TYR A 38 3.33 5.44 3.64
CA TYR A 38 3.84 4.15 4.08
C TYR A 38 3.62 3.94 5.56
N PHE A 39 3.39 2.71 5.97
CA PHE A 39 3.35 2.37 7.39
C PHE A 39 4.70 2.59 8.07
N ASN A 40 5.80 2.30 7.37
CA ASN A 40 7.14 2.39 7.92
C ASN A 40 8.14 2.98 6.92
N PHE A 41 8.82 4.06 7.33
CA PHE A 41 10.04 4.58 6.72
C PHE A 41 11.19 4.27 7.68
N ARG A 42 11.87 3.15 7.49
CA ARG A 42 12.97 2.76 8.35
C ARG A 42 14.21 3.61 8.06
N ASN A 43 14.89 4.08 9.11
CA ASN A 43 16.12 4.87 8.95
C ASN A 43 17.31 3.96 8.61
N ASP A 44 17.36 3.48 7.38
CA ASP A 44 18.37 2.59 6.82
C ASP A 44 18.87 3.05 5.43
N SER A 45 19.62 2.21 4.71
CA SER A 45 20.28 2.62 3.46
C SER A 45 19.28 2.92 2.35
N ILE A 46 18.23 2.10 2.16
CA ILE A 46 17.27 2.30 1.10
C ILE A 46 16.43 3.57 1.33
N ASN A 47 16.09 3.87 2.59
CA ASN A 47 15.39 5.10 2.90
C ASN A 47 16.26 6.35 2.65
N LYS A 48 17.56 6.28 2.99
CA LYS A 48 18.49 7.39 2.68
C LYS A 48 18.59 7.62 1.17
N GLU A 49 18.64 6.56 0.39
CA GLU A 49 18.65 6.62 -1.07
C GLU A 49 17.36 7.25 -1.59
N LEU A 50 16.20 6.79 -1.11
CA LEU A 50 14.91 7.39 -1.42
C LEU A 50 14.90 8.91 -1.12
N ILE A 51 15.33 9.32 0.08
CA ILE A 51 15.39 10.73 0.46
C ILE A 51 16.32 11.54 -0.46
N ASN A 52 17.41 10.96 -0.94
CA ASN A 52 18.30 11.64 -1.90
C ASN A 52 17.60 11.87 -3.26
N HIS A 53 16.87 10.89 -3.79
CA HIS A 53 16.07 11.05 -4.99
C HIS A 53 14.99 12.13 -4.80
N LEU A 54 14.25 12.08 -3.70
CA LEU A 54 13.21 13.06 -3.37
C LEU A 54 13.76 14.48 -3.22
N ALA A 55 14.90 14.63 -2.53
CA ALA A 55 15.55 15.92 -2.35
C ALA A 55 16.01 16.55 -3.67
N ARG A 56 16.53 15.74 -4.59
CA ARG A 56 16.89 16.19 -5.94
C ARG A 56 15.67 16.71 -6.67
N LYS A 57 14.55 15.99 -6.63
CA LYS A 57 13.29 16.40 -7.27
C LYS A 57 12.67 17.64 -6.61
N ALA A 58 12.73 17.77 -5.30
CA ALA A 58 12.29 18.95 -4.59
C ALA A 58 13.08 20.21 -5.03
N LYS A 59 14.40 20.09 -5.21
CA LYS A 59 15.24 21.18 -5.76
C LYS A 59 14.87 21.56 -7.20
N GLU A 60 14.36 20.63 -7.99
CA GLU A 60 13.85 20.86 -9.34
C GLU A 60 12.44 21.49 -9.35
N GLY A 61 11.83 21.73 -8.18
CA GLY A 61 10.51 22.34 -8.05
C GLY A 61 9.35 21.34 -8.05
N VAL A 62 9.62 20.05 -7.96
CA VAL A 62 8.59 19.01 -7.81
C VAL A 62 8.04 19.04 -6.38
N GLU A 63 6.72 19.02 -6.24
CA GLU A 63 6.05 18.95 -4.92
C GLU A 63 6.23 17.56 -4.31
N VAL A 64 6.95 17.45 -3.21
CA VAL A 64 7.25 16.18 -2.54
C VAL A 64 6.58 16.11 -1.18
N ARG A 65 5.66 15.15 -1.00
CA ARG A 65 4.90 14.93 0.24
C ARG A 65 4.97 13.48 0.68
N ALA A 66 5.22 13.27 1.96
CA ALA A 66 5.33 11.94 2.55
C ALA A 66 4.57 11.84 3.88
N ILE A 67 3.92 10.69 4.09
CA ILE A 67 3.24 10.33 5.33
C ILE A 67 3.76 8.98 5.80
N PHE A 68 3.98 8.83 7.10
CA PHE A 68 4.26 7.52 7.71
C PHE A 68 3.50 7.36 9.03
N ASP A 69 3.29 6.12 9.43
CA ASP A 69 2.52 5.81 10.64
C ASP A 69 3.40 5.87 11.90
N GLY A 70 2.90 6.49 12.96
CA GLY A 70 3.64 6.64 14.22
C GLY A 70 3.91 5.32 14.93
N PHE A 71 2.99 4.34 14.87
CA PHE A 71 3.23 3.01 15.43
C PHE A 71 4.22 2.21 14.56
N GLY A 72 4.08 2.27 13.25
CA GLY A 72 5.03 1.67 12.32
C GLY A 72 6.44 2.21 12.54
N ASN A 73 6.57 3.49 12.80
CA ASN A 73 7.85 4.11 13.15
C ASN A 73 8.36 3.67 14.53
N ALA A 74 7.54 3.73 15.57
CA ALA A 74 7.94 3.41 16.93
C ALA A 74 8.29 1.92 17.14
N SER A 75 7.62 1.03 16.42
CA SER A 75 7.79 -0.43 16.54
C SER A 75 9.03 -0.98 15.84
N ASN A 76 9.69 -0.19 14.97
CA ASN A 76 10.88 -0.66 14.28
C ASN A 76 12.18 -0.32 15.05
N ASN A 77 13.23 -1.10 14.83
CA ASN A 77 14.52 -0.94 15.53
C ASN A 77 15.41 0.19 14.96
N ARG A 78 14.98 0.87 13.91
CA ARG A 78 15.65 2.05 13.31
C ARG A 78 14.63 3.14 12.99
N PRO A 79 13.98 3.73 14.03
CA PRO A 79 12.93 4.72 13.81
C PRO A 79 13.47 6.04 13.27
N MET A 80 12.64 6.73 12.51
CA MET A 80 12.84 8.13 12.18
C MET A 80 12.65 8.97 13.45
N ARG A 81 13.66 9.76 13.82
CA ARG A 81 13.63 10.66 14.98
C ARG A 81 13.39 12.10 14.52
N LYS A 82 13.00 12.97 15.45
CA LYS A 82 12.73 14.39 15.16
C LYS A 82 13.85 15.09 14.38
N LYS A 83 15.13 14.79 14.70
CA LYS A 83 16.28 15.33 13.96
C LYS A 83 16.27 14.93 12.48
N HIS A 84 15.97 13.65 12.18
CA HIS A 84 15.94 13.15 10.81
C HIS A 84 14.80 13.80 10.02
N LEU A 85 13.63 13.97 10.65
CA LEU A 85 12.49 14.64 10.02
C LEU A 85 12.79 16.12 9.73
N ARG A 86 13.52 16.80 10.62
CA ARG A 86 13.97 18.18 10.36
C ARG A 86 14.91 18.23 9.17
N GLU A 87 15.94 17.38 9.13
CA GLU A 87 16.89 17.29 8.02
C GLU A 87 16.20 17.00 6.67
N ILE A 88 15.15 16.17 6.67
CA ILE A 88 14.35 15.86 5.48
C ILE A 88 13.55 17.10 5.05
N ARG A 89 12.93 17.81 5.97
CA ARG A 89 12.17 19.05 5.67
C ARG A 89 13.07 20.16 5.14
N GLU A 90 14.28 20.31 5.65
CA GLU A 90 15.29 21.26 5.16
C GLU A 90 15.68 20.99 3.70
N LYS A 91 15.46 19.76 3.19
CA LYS A 91 15.67 19.40 1.79
C LYS A 91 14.47 19.71 0.89
N GLY A 92 13.43 20.37 1.40
CA GLY A 92 12.24 20.73 0.66
C GLY A 92 11.17 19.61 0.58
N ILE A 93 11.26 18.58 1.41
CA ILE A 93 10.30 17.47 1.46
C ILE A 93 9.33 17.73 2.62
N GLU A 94 8.03 17.82 2.31
CA GLU A 94 6.99 17.86 3.33
C GLU A 94 6.75 16.44 3.87
N ILE A 95 7.08 16.18 5.14
CA ILE A 95 6.90 14.86 5.76
C ILE A 95 6.19 14.97 7.09
N TYR A 96 5.15 14.14 7.28
CA TYR A 96 4.32 14.09 8.48
C TYR A 96 4.19 12.67 9.03
N GLU A 97 4.08 12.60 10.36
CA GLU A 97 3.83 11.37 11.11
C GLU A 97 2.35 11.27 11.45
N PHE A 98 1.68 10.22 11.00
CA PHE A 98 0.28 9.96 11.35
C PHE A 98 0.19 9.37 12.76
N LYS A 99 -0.55 10.03 13.64
CA LYS A 99 -0.77 9.62 15.04
C LYS A 99 0.52 9.20 15.74
N PRO A 100 1.46 10.12 16.02
CA PRO A 100 2.66 9.84 16.81
C PRO A 100 2.33 9.13 18.12
N ILE A 101 3.11 8.12 18.48
CA ILE A 101 2.95 7.46 19.78
C ILE A 101 3.53 8.36 20.86
N ALA A 102 2.66 8.83 21.76
CA ALA A 102 3.04 9.64 22.91
C ALA A 102 2.41 9.08 24.19
N PHE A 103 3.26 8.79 25.19
CA PHE A 103 2.77 8.41 26.53
C PHE A 103 2.04 9.61 27.18
N PRO A 104 0.88 9.42 27.85
CA PRO A 104 0.19 8.16 28.14
C PRO A 104 -0.87 7.70 27.12
N TRP A 105 -0.95 8.35 25.96
CA TRP A 105 -2.00 8.14 24.95
C TRP A 105 -1.75 6.92 24.07
N ILE A 106 -1.99 5.72 24.62
CA ILE A 106 -1.83 4.45 23.90
C ILE A 106 -3.11 3.94 23.23
N HIS A 107 -4.25 4.62 23.41
CA HIS A 107 -5.55 4.18 22.88
C HIS A 107 -5.63 4.18 21.34
N ASP A 108 -4.76 4.92 20.68
CA ASP A 108 -4.71 4.99 19.22
C ASP A 108 -3.94 3.84 18.54
N ILE A 109 -3.44 2.86 19.31
CA ILE A 109 -2.66 1.72 18.77
C ILE A 109 -3.45 0.92 17.71
N PHE A 110 -4.77 0.85 17.81
CA PHE A 110 -5.61 0.03 16.94
C PHE A 110 -6.04 0.71 15.61
N ASN A 111 -5.91 2.03 15.51
CA ASN A 111 -6.36 2.80 14.36
C ASN A 111 -5.16 3.32 13.58
N ARG A 112 -4.47 2.40 12.87
CA ARG A 112 -3.21 2.67 12.19
C ARG A 112 -3.38 2.74 10.68
N ASP A 113 -2.48 3.50 10.06
CA ASP A 113 -2.37 3.57 8.62
C ASP A 113 -1.36 2.53 8.10
N HIS A 114 -1.88 1.38 7.68
CA HIS A 114 -1.05 0.29 7.17
C HIS A 114 -0.94 0.30 5.64
N ARG A 115 -1.33 1.39 4.99
CA ARG A 115 -1.24 1.52 3.53
C ARG A 115 0.21 1.67 3.08
N LYS A 116 0.46 1.30 1.85
CA LYS A 116 1.69 1.54 1.12
C LYS A 116 1.28 2.08 -0.24
N ILE A 117 1.38 3.38 -0.40
CA ILE A 117 0.97 4.10 -1.60
C ILE A 117 2.10 5.02 -2.03
N ALA A 118 2.42 5.00 -3.32
CA ALA A 118 3.17 6.09 -3.95
C ALA A 118 2.40 6.53 -5.19
N VAL A 119 2.33 7.83 -5.43
CA VAL A 119 1.76 8.40 -6.66
C VAL A 119 2.71 9.43 -7.22
N ILE A 120 3.10 9.23 -8.47
CA ILE A 120 4.04 10.08 -9.20
C ILE A 120 3.28 10.80 -10.31
N ASP A 121 3.28 12.14 -10.27
CA ASP A 121 2.63 13.04 -11.25
C ASP A 121 1.13 12.73 -11.49
N GLY A 122 0.45 12.06 -10.55
CA GLY A 122 -0.92 11.56 -10.74
C GLY A 122 -1.06 10.52 -11.85
N LYS A 123 0.03 9.96 -12.39
CA LYS A 123 0.08 9.09 -13.57
C LYS A 123 0.52 7.67 -13.25
N ILE A 124 1.45 7.51 -12.33
CA ILE A 124 2.00 6.22 -11.91
C ILE A 124 1.67 6.04 -10.44
N GLY A 125 1.04 4.93 -10.11
CA GLY A 125 0.71 4.54 -8.75
C GLY A 125 1.45 3.28 -8.34
N TYR A 126 1.79 3.16 -7.06
CA TYR A 126 2.36 1.96 -6.46
C TYR A 126 1.54 1.58 -5.24
N THR A 127 1.31 0.28 -5.06
CA THR A 127 0.74 -0.28 -3.84
C THR A 127 1.14 -1.74 -3.67
N GLY A 128 1.07 -2.27 -2.44
CA GLY A 128 1.42 -3.66 -2.15
C GLY A 128 1.80 -3.87 -0.69
N GLY A 129 2.58 -4.93 -0.42
CA GLY A 129 3.00 -5.30 0.94
C GLY A 129 4.22 -4.55 1.46
N MET A 130 5.13 -4.11 0.59
CA MET A 130 6.46 -3.62 0.97
C MET A 130 6.44 -2.19 1.50
N ASN A 131 7.03 -1.98 2.67
CA ASN A 131 7.38 -0.65 3.20
C ASN A 131 8.71 -0.13 2.62
N VAL A 132 9.28 0.92 3.23
CA VAL A 132 10.61 1.44 2.90
C VAL A 132 11.59 0.93 3.95
N ALA A 133 12.26 -0.19 3.62
CA ALA A 133 13.25 -0.82 4.48
C ALA A 133 14.19 -1.74 3.70
N ASP A 134 15.46 -1.79 4.13
CA ASP A 134 16.51 -2.61 3.53
C ASP A 134 16.18 -4.10 3.47
N TYR A 135 15.40 -4.61 4.44
CA TYR A 135 15.14 -6.05 4.54
C TYR A 135 14.28 -6.60 3.40
N TYR A 136 13.56 -5.78 2.68
CA TYR A 136 12.86 -6.21 1.47
C TYR A 136 13.82 -6.60 0.33
N ILE A 137 15.06 -6.08 0.37
CA ILE A 137 16.11 -6.41 -0.60
C ILE A 137 17.08 -7.45 -0.01
N LYS A 138 17.53 -7.24 1.22
CA LYS A 138 18.64 -7.98 1.84
C LYS A 138 18.17 -9.14 2.72
N GLY A 139 16.86 -9.24 2.98
CA GLY A 139 16.32 -10.17 3.97
C GLY A 139 16.72 -9.81 5.40
N THR A 140 16.52 -10.75 6.33
CA THR A 140 16.93 -10.63 7.73
C THR A 140 17.65 -11.90 8.21
N LYS A 141 18.40 -11.80 9.30
CA LYS A 141 19.04 -12.98 9.92
C LYS A 141 18.02 -14.00 10.44
N VAL A 142 16.82 -13.56 10.80
CA VAL A 142 15.77 -14.41 11.40
C VAL A 142 15.01 -15.18 10.35
N VAL A 143 14.53 -14.49 9.30
CA VAL A 143 13.66 -15.11 8.29
C VAL A 143 14.42 -15.50 7.01
N GLY A 144 15.63 -14.99 6.81
CA GLY A 144 16.39 -15.17 5.57
C GLY A 144 15.94 -14.19 4.51
N GLU A 145 15.80 -14.64 3.27
CA GLU A 145 15.29 -13.88 2.16
C GLU A 145 13.84 -13.46 2.41
N TRP A 146 13.52 -12.22 2.03
CA TRP A 146 12.18 -11.66 2.25
C TRP A 146 11.41 -11.64 0.94
N HIS A 147 10.37 -12.45 0.87
CA HIS A 147 9.46 -12.49 -0.28
C HIS A 147 8.22 -11.66 0.02
N ASP A 148 7.95 -10.69 -0.82
CA ASP A 148 6.75 -9.85 -0.74
C ASP A 148 6.37 -9.38 -2.14
N MET A 149 5.16 -8.85 -2.31
CA MET A 149 4.63 -8.41 -3.59
C MET A 149 4.27 -6.94 -3.53
N HIS A 150 4.69 -6.21 -4.56
CA HIS A 150 4.25 -4.85 -4.85
C HIS A 150 3.74 -4.78 -6.27
N CYS A 151 3.05 -3.72 -6.64
CA CYS A 151 2.66 -3.48 -8.01
C CYS A 151 2.80 -2.01 -8.38
N ARG A 152 3.14 -1.78 -9.63
CA ARG A 152 3.02 -0.51 -10.34
C ARG A 152 1.71 -0.52 -11.11
N ILE A 153 1.01 0.59 -11.06
CA ILE A 153 -0.29 0.80 -11.71
C ILE A 153 -0.20 2.06 -12.56
N GLU A 154 -0.65 1.99 -13.79
CA GLU A 154 -0.89 3.14 -14.65
C GLU A 154 -2.35 3.14 -15.10
N GLY A 155 -2.88 4.30 -15.46
CA GLY A 155 -4.28 4.43 -15.86
C GLY A 155 -5.17 4.98 -14.76
N ASP A 156 -6.49 4.83 -14.94
CA ASP A 156 -7.50 5.51 -14.12
C ASP A 156 -7.54 5.07 -12.65
N ALA A 157 -7.08 3.86 -12.35
CA ALA A 157 -6.98 3.37 -10.96
C ALA A 157 -6.03 4.23 -10.10
N VAL A 158 -5.05 4.91 -10.72
CA VAL A 158 -4.12 5.82 -10.02
C VAL A 158 -4.88 6.98 -9.37
N ASN A 159 -5.95 7.47 -10.00
CA ASN A 159 -6.77 8.55 -9.45
C ASN A 159 -7.40 8.17 -8.09
N THR A 160 -7.72 6.88 -7.89
CA THR A 160 -8.21 6.39 -6.60
C THR A 160 -7.12 6.40 -5.54
N LEU A 161 -5.90 5.94 -5.86
CA LEU A 161 -4.75 6.01 -4.94
C LEU A 161 -4.43 7.45 -4.57
N GLN A 162 -4.42 8.34 -5.56
CA GLN A 162 -4.19 9.78 -5.36
C GLN A 162 -5.23 10.40 -4.41
N LYS A 163 -6.51 10.07 -4.60
CA LYS A 163 -7.59 10.54 -3.72
C LYS A 163 -7.39 10.06 -2.28
N ILE A 164 -7.03 8.79 -2.10
CA ILE A 164 -6.77 8.21 -0.77
C ILE A 164 -5.62 8.98 -0.10
N PHE A 165 -4.51 9.19 -0.80
CA PHE A 165 -3.38 9.96 -0.29
C PHE A 165 -3.79 11.39 0.11
N LEU A 166 -4.46 12.14 -0.76
CA LEU A 166 -4.84 13.52 -0.49
C LEU A 166 -5.80 13.66 0.70
N GLN A 167 -6.71 12.72 0.88
CA GLN A 167 -7.58 12.66 2.06
C GLN A 167 -6.78 12.42 3.35
N MET A 168 -5.78 11.52 3.31
CA MET A 168 -4.90 11.28 4.45
C MET A 168 -3.99 12.49 4.69
N TRP A 169 -3.46 13.11 3.64
CA TRP A 169 -2.65 14.34 3.75
C TRP A 169 -3.39 15.46 4.47
N GLN A 170 -4.62 15.75 4.06
CA GLN A 170 -5.45 16.76 4.72
C GLN A 170 -5.65 16.44 6.21
N LYS A 171 -5.89 15.16 6.53
CA LYS A 171 -6.08 14.71 7.92
C LYS A 171 -4.84 14.90 8.79
N VAL A 172 -3.65 14.70 8.23
CA VAL A 172 -2.38 14.71 8.97
C VAL A 172 -1.75 16.09 9.02
N SER A 173 -1.79 16.84 7.92
CA SER A 173 -1.14 18.14 7.79
C SER A 173 -2.08 19.32 8.05
N GLY A 174 -3.39 19.13 7.94
CA GLY A 174 -4.38 20.20 7.92
C GLY A 174 -4.46 20.96 6.58
N GLN A 175 -3.60 20.64 5.62
CA GLN A 175 -3.55 21.31 4.32
C GLN A 175 -4.56 20.67 3.37
N ASN A 176 -5.45 21.48 2.78
CA ASN A 176 -6.38 21.01 1.75
C ASN A 176 -5.74 21.15 0.36
N ILE A 177 -4.99 20.13 -0.03
CA ILE A 177 -4.37 20.06 -1.35
C ILE A 177 -5.38 19.47 -2.34
N HIS A 178 -5.65 20.21 -3.42
CA HIS A 178 -6.61 19.83 -4.44
C HIS A 178 -6.25 20.41 -5.81
N GLY A 179 -6.89 19.90 -6.84
CA GLY A 179 -6.74 20.41 -8.22
C GLY A 179 -6.50 19.30 -9.24
N ALA A 180 -6.88 19.57 -10.49
CA ALA A 180 -6.79 18.63 -11.60
C ALA A 180 -5.34 18.19 -11.88
N LYS A 181 -4.34 19.00 -11.54
CA LYS A 181 -2.92 18.67 -11.74
C LYS A 181 -2.45 17.39 -11.04
N TYR A 182 -3.18 16.97 -10.01
CA TYR A 182 -2.85 15.74 -9.27
C TYR A 182 -3.50 14.48 -9.84
N TYR A 183 -4.36 14.62 -10.83
CA TYR A 183 -5.13 13.52 -11.38
C TYR A 183 -4.89 13.35 -12.87
N ARG A 184 -4.84 12.10 -13.31
CA ARG A 184 -4.72 11.79 -14.71
C ARG A 184 -6.02 12.06 -15.45
N GLY A 185 -5.92 12.71 -16.62
CA GLY A 185 -7.05 12.88 -17.55
C GLY A 185 -8.15 13.79 -17.09
N ILE A 186 -7.97 14.54 -15.99
CA ILE A 186 -8.96 15.48 -15.46
C ILE A 186 -8.58 16.91 -15.86
N SER A 187 -9.47 17.59 -16.56
CA SER A 187 -9.34 19.03 -16.77
C SER A 187 -9.79 19.81 -15.53
N ASN A 188 -9.34 21.05 -15.38
CA ASN A 188 -9.77 21.92 -14.28
C ASN A 188 -11.30 22.10 -14.28
N ALA A 189 -11.92 22.20 -15.45
CA ALA A 189 -13.38 22.35 -15.59
C ALA A 189 -14.13 21.11 -15.08
N GLU A 190 -13.65 19.92 -15.42
CA GLU A 190 -14.23 18.64 -14.95
C GLU A 190 -13.99 18.44 -13.45
N TYR A 191 -12.83 18.81 -12.95
CA TYR A 191 -12.53 18.76 -11.52
C TYR A 191 -13.50 19.61 -10.70
N ILE A 192 -13.74 20.86 -11.14
CA ILE A 192 -14.66 21.80 -10.47
C ILE A 192 -16.11 21.28 -10.52
N LYS A 193 -16.52 20.66 -11.61
CA LYS A 193 -17.87 20.09 -11.77
C LYS A 193 -18.07 18.78 -11.01
N GLY A 194 -17.01 18.18 -10.43
CA GLY A 194 -17.09 16.89 -9.74
C GLY A 194 -17.50 15.73 -10.65
N LEU A 195 -17.33 15.87 -11.96
CA LEU A 195 -17.65 14.84 -12.93
C LEU A 195 -16.68 13.67 -12.79
N LYS A 196 -17.23 12.45 -12.82
CA LYS A 196 -16.41 11.24 -13.02
C LYS A 196 -15.75 11.38 -14.38
N VAL A 197 -14.42 11.26 -14.38
CA VAL A 197 -13.68 11.31 -15.63
C VAL A 197 -13.99 10.08 -16.42
N ASP A 198 -14.58 10.27 -17.59
CA ASP A 198 -14.57 9.27 -18.63
C ASP A 198 -13.21 9.38 -19.33
N THR A 199 -12.35 8.47 -18.92
CA THR A 199 -11.27 7.83 -19.62
C THR A 199 -10.40 8.62 -20.59
N CYS A 200 -9.20 8.90 -20.16
CA CYS A 200 -8.07 8.92 -21.07
C CYS A 200 -8.04 7.60 -21.86
N LYS A 201 -7.94 7.68 -23.17
CA LYS A 201 -7.57 6.55 -24.03
C LYS A 201 -6.21 6.05 -23.57
N SER A 202 -6.18 5.03 -22.72
CA SER A 202 -4.97 4.50 -22.14
C SER A 202 -4.56 3.20 -22.83
N ALA A 203 -3.30 2.88 -22.73
CA ALA A 203 -2.70 1.69 -23.31
C ALA A 203 -3.02 0.39 -22.54
N GLY A 204 -3.84 0.43 -21.50
CA GLY A 204 -4.12 -0.74 -20.66
C GLY A 204 -5.54 -1.27 -20.82
N HIS A 205 -5.70 -2.58 -20.71
CA HIS A 205 -6.99 -3.27 -20.82
C HIS A 205 -7.38 -4.04 -19.56
N GLN A 206 -6.68 -3.79 -18.42
CA GLN A 206 -6.97 -4.47 -17.18
C GLN A 206 -8.04 -3.72 -16.40
N MET A 207 -9.00 -4.48 -15.88
CA MET A 207 -10.00 -3.98 -14.96
C MET A 207 -9.42 -3.98 -13.54
N VAL A 208 -9.36 -2.81 -12.92
CA VAL A 208 -8.78 -2.63 -11.58
C VAL A 208 -9.78 -2.02 -10.64
N CYS A 209 -9.84 -2.54 -9.42
CA CYS A 209 -10.60 -1.98 -8.33
C CYS A 209 -9.71 -1.77 -7.11
N ILE A 210 -9.62 -0.55 -6.64
CA ILE A 210 -8.91 -0.21 -5.40
C ILE A 210 -9.90 -0.23 -4.23
N LEU A 211 -9.68 -1.14 -3.29
CA LEU A 211 -10.45 -1.24 -2.06
C LEU A 211 -9.73 -0.50 -0.94
N ASN A 212 -10.34 0.53 -0.42
CA ASN A 212 -9.83 1.29 0.71
C ASN A 212 -10.64 1.02 1.97
N ARG A 213 -9.98 0.61 3.05
CA ARG A 213 -10.60 0.49 4.36
C ARG A 213 -10.17 1.64 5.26
N GLU A 214 -11.14 2.38 5.75
CA GLU A 214 -10.97 3.33 6.85
C GLU A 214 -11.67 2.81 8.09
N PRO A 215 -10.96 2.60 9.20
CA PRO A 215 -11.57 2.20 10.47
C PRO A 215 -12.72 3.13 10.85
N HIS A 216 -13.84 2.56 11.30
CA HIS A 216 -15.08 3.25 11.71
C HIS A 216 -15.88 3.94 10.59
N ILE A 217 -15.32 4.12 9.38
CA ILE A 217 -16.01 4.77 8.26
C ILE A 217 -16.52 3.74 7.25
N THR A 218 -15.65 2.83 6.84
CA THR A 218 -16.01 1.74 5.94
C THR A 218 -16.20 0.45 6.72
N LYS A 219 -17.36 -0.19 6.55
CA LYS A 219 -17.57 -1.55 7.07
C LYS A 219 -16.59 -2.51 6.39
N ASP A 220 -16.59 -3.76 6.76
CA ASP A 220 -15.68 -4.84 6.36
C ASP A 220 -15.61 -5.11 4.85
N ILE A 221 -15.41 -4.06 4.06
CA ILE A 221 -15.44 -4.10 2.59
C ILE A 221 -14.41 -5.08 2.02
N ILE A 222 -13.20 -5.11 2.59
CA ILE A 222 -12.14 -6.01 2.13
C ILE A 222 -12.54 -7.46 2.37
N ARG A 223 -13.07 -7.77 3.58
CA ARG A 223 -13.56 -9.12 3.90
C ARG A 223 -14.73 -9.53 2.99
N PHE A 224 -15.66 -8.64 2.72
CA PHE A 224 -16.76 -8.87 1.80
C PHE A 224 -16.28 -9.24 0.40
N PHE A 225 -15.28 -8.52 -0.12
CA PHE A 225 -14.72 -8.81 -1.44
C PHE A 225 -13.96 -10.13 -1.48
N TYR A 226 -13.19 -10.48 -0.43
CA TYR A 226 -12.58 -11.80 -0.33
C TYR A 226 -13.62 -12.91 -0.31
N GLU A 227 -14.67 -12.76 0.53
CA GLU A 227 -15.74 -13.74 0.62
C GLU A 227 -16.44 -13.92 -0.74
N LYS A 228 -16.75 -12.82 -1.42
CA LYS A 228 -17.34 -12.85 -2.76
C LYS A 228 -16.43 -13.52 -3.78
N ALA A 229 -15.17 -13.14 -3.85
CA ALA A 229 -14.21 -13.74 -4.79
C ALA A 229 -14.07 -15.25 -4.58
N ILE A 230 -14.00 -15.71 -3.33
CA ILE A 230 -13.93 -17.12 -2.99
C ILE A 230 -15.21 -17.85 -3.41
N ASN A 231 -16.38 -17.26 -3.16
CA ASN A 231 -17.66 -17.86 -3.53
C ASN A 231 -17.90 -17.89 -5.04
N ASP A 232 -17.40 -16.91 -5.78
CA ASP A 232 -17.55 -16.83 -7.23
C ASP A 232 -16.49 -17.65 -7.99
N ALA A 233 -15.43 -18.10 -7.33
CA ALA A 233 -14.36 -18.88 -7.95
C ALA A 233 -14.91 -20.20 -8.52
N LYS A 234 -14.46 -20.54 -9.75
CA LYS A 234 -14.89 -21.73 -10.49
C LYS A 234 -13.78 -22.76 -10.66
N ASP A 235 -12.54 -22.32 -10.86
CA ASP A 235 -11.43 -23.20 -11.23
C ASP A 235 -10.41 -23.34 -10.11
N SER A 236 -9.82 -22.23 -9.64
CA SER A 236 -8.77 -22.28 -8.63
C SER A 236 -8.73 -21.03 -7.74
N ILE A 237 -8.25 -21.24 -6.50
CA ILE A 237 -7.93 -20.20 -5.52
C ILE A 237 -6.51 -20.45 -5.04
N LYS A 238 -5.63 -19.43 -5.18
CA LYS A 238 -4.25 -19.50 -4.70
C LYS A 238 -4.02 -18.38 -3.69
N ILE A 239 -3.59 -18.75 -2.49
CA ILE A 239 -3.36 -17.82 -1.37
C ILE A 239 -1.92 -17.95 -0.90
N ILE A 240 -1.19 -16.84 -0.85
CA ILE A 240 0.13 -16.73 -0.21
C ILE A 240 -0.01 -15.72 0.93
N ASN A 241 0.15 -16.16 2.17
CA ASN A 241 -0.01 -15.28 3.33
C ASN A 241 0.80 -15.78 4.54
N PRO A 242 1.74 -14.98 5.09
CA PRO A 242 2.52 -15.36 6.26
C PRO A 242 1.71 -15.33 7.56
N TYR A 243 0.61 -14.58 7.61
CA TYR A 243 -0.25 -14.38 8.79
C TYR A 243 -1.64 -14.97 8.59
N PHE A 244 -1.69 -16.23 8.17
CA PHE A 244 -2.92 -16.89 7.75
C PHE A 244 -3.87 -17.16 8.93
N THR A 245 -4.68 -16.15 9.25
CA THR A 245 -5.74 -16.22 10.26
C THR A 245 -7.09 -16.00 9.61
N LEU A 246 -7.95 -17.01 9.64
CA LEU A 246 -9.23 -16.99 8.98
C LEU A 246 -10.38 -16.64 9.91
N SER A 247 -11.22 -15.71 9.49
CA SER A 247 -12.54 -15.55 10.11
C SER A 247 -13.41 -16.79 9.83
N PRO A 248 -14.40 -17.09 10.67
CA PRO A 248 -15.30 -18.22 10.42
C PRO A 248 -15.97 -18.18 9.03
N LYS A 249 -16.36 -17.00 8.57
CA LYS A 249 -16.98 -16.81 7.25
C LYS A 249 -16.05 -17.18 6.10
N LEU A 250 -14.80 -16.71 6.12
CA LEU A 250 -13.82 -17.01 5.08
C LEU A 250 -13.45 -18.51 5.09
N ARG A 251 -13.36 -19.11 6.27
CA ARG A 251 -13.14 -20.55 6.39
C ARG A 251 -14.27 -21.34 5.73
N THR A 252 -15.53 -21.00 6.04
CA THR A 252 -16.70 -21.63 5.41
C THR A 252 -16.71 -21.43 3.91
N ALA A 253 -16.39 -20.23 3.42
CA ALA A 253 -16.33 -19.94 1.99
C ALA A 253 -15.29 -20.80 1.26
N LEU A 254 -14.07 -20.96 1.83
CA LEU A 254 -13.01 -21.81 1.26
C LEU A 254 -13.42 -23.30 1.24
N LYS A 255 -14.03 -23.81 2.32
CA LYS A 255 -14.56 -25.19 2.36
C LYS A 255 -15.63 -25.40 1.28
N ASN A 256 -16.56 -24.47 1.15
CA ASN A 256 -17.60 -24.56 0.14
C ASN A 256 -17.02 -24.48 -1.28
N ALA A 257 -15.99 -23.67 -1.51
CA ALA A 257 -15.29 -23.64 -2.79
C ALA A 257 -14.66 -25.00 -3.13
N ALA A 258 -13.94 -25.60 -2.19
CA ALA A 258 -13.38 -26.95 -2.37
C ALA A 258 -14.45 -28.00 -2.64
N LYS A 259 -15.60 -27.97 -1.92
CA LYS A 259 -16.76 -28.86 -2.17
C LYS A 259 -17.37 -28.68 -3.57
N ARG A 260 -17.27 -27.51 -4.15
CA ARG A 260 -17.69 -27.24 -5.56
C ARG A 260 -16.68 -27.75 -6.60
N GLY A 261 -15.54 -28.30 -6.18
CA GLY A 261 -14.46 -28.75 -7.07
C GLY A 261 -13.42 -27.68 -7.39
N VAL A 262 -13.46 -26.53 -6.75
CA VAL A 262 -12.44 -25.48 -6.92
C VAL A 262 -11.13 -25.92 -6.28
N LYS A 263 -10.03 -25.86 -7.04
CA LYS A 263 -8.70 -26.18 -6.52
C LYS A 263 -8.22 -25.08 -5.57
N VAL A 264 -8.07 -25.39 -4.28
CA VAL A 264 -7.59 -24.41 -3.27
C VAL A 264 -6.16 -24.74 -2.88
N GLU A 265 -5.24 -23.80 -3.14
CA GLU A 265 -3.82 -23.92 -2.81
C GLU A 265 -3.42 -22.78 -1.85
N ILE A 266 -2.82 -23.13 -0.71
CA ILE A 266 -2.42 -22.18 0.31
C ILE A 266 -0.94 -22.36 0.61
N MET A 267 -0.15 -21.29 0.42
CA MET A 267 1.27 -21.24 0.76
C MET A 267 1.45 -20.40 2.03
N LEU A 268 2.06 -21.01 3.03
CA LEU A 268 2.36 -20.40 4.32
C LEU A 268 3.86 -20.20 4.48
N SER A 269 4.25 -19.25 5.32
CA SER A 269 5.65 -19.05 5.69
C SER A 269 6.05 -20.00 6.81
N VAL A 270 7.22 -20.61 6.69
CA VAL A 270 7.83 -21.43 7.76
C VAL A 270 8.38 -20.56 8.88
N LYS A 271 8.89 -19.38 8.53
CA LYS A 271 9.43 -18.39 9.47
C LYS A 271 8.66 -17.09 9.34
N SER A 272 8.53 -16.35 10.43
CA SER A 272 7.87 -15.04 10.46
C SER A 272 8.63 -14.07 11.35
N ASP A 273 8.51 -12.79 11.04
CA ASP A 273 8.95 -11.67 11.89
C ASP A 273 8.08 -11.50 13.13
N ILE A 274 6.86 -12.05 13.12
CA ILE A 274 5.96 -12.05 14.27
C ILE A 274 5.89 -13.47 14.85
N PRO A 275 6.36 -13.67 16.10
CA PRO A 275 6.29 -14.97 16.77
C PRO A 275 4.86 -15.56 16.78
N LEU A 276 4.74 -16.88 16.78
CA LEU A 276 3.48 -17.64 16.82
C LEU A 276 2.58 -17.54 15.58
N THR A 277 2.84 -16.62 14.64
CA THR A 277 2.00 -16.53 13.44
C THR A 277 2.11 -17.73 12.50
N PRO A 278 3.28 -18.39 12.32
CA PRO A 278 3.34 -19.64 11.57
C PRO A 278 2.46 -20.74 12.19
N ASP A 279 2.51 -20.91 13.52
CA ASP A 279 1.72 -21.95 14.23
C ASP A 279 0.21 -21.71 14.06
N CYS A 280 -0.22 -20.44 14.17
CA CYS A 280 -1.60 -20.05 13.89
C CYS A 280 -2.00 -20.34 12.44
N GLY A 281 -1.10 -20.09 11.49
CA GLY A 281 -1.29 -20.37 10.08
C GLY A 281 -1.47 -21.86 9.81
N TYR A 282 -0.58 -22.69 10.33
CA TYR A 282 -0.66 -24.16 10.23
C TYR A 282 -1.91 -24.73 10.88
N TYR A 283 -2.30 -24.23 12.06
CA TYR A 283 -3.54 -24.63 12.72
C TYR A 283 -4.78 -24.33 11.86
N ASN A 284 -4.85 -23.14 11.24
CA ASN A 284 -5.97 -22.80 10.36
C ASN A 284 -5.99 -23.65 9.08
N ALA A 285 -4.82 -23.89 8.49
CA ALA A 285 -4.69 -24.75 7.31
C ALA A 285 -5.11 -26.19 7.63
N HIS A 286 -4.64 -26.74 8.75
CA HIS A 286 -5.04 -28.09 9.20
C HIS A 286 -6.55 -28.23 9.41
N LYS A 287 -7.20 -27.22 9.97
CA LYS A 287 -8.67 -27.21 10.08
C LYS A 287 -9.40 -27.17 8.74
N LEU A 288 -8.80 -26.58 7.72
CA LEU A 288 -9.37 -26.61 6.37
C LEU A 288 -9.23 -27.99 5.70
N MET A 289 -8.14 -28.71 5.99
CA MET A 289 -7.84 -30.03 5.39
C MET A 289 -8.66 -31.16 5.98
N LYS A 290 -9.22 -30.98 7.18
CA LYS A 290 -9.98 -32.04 7.90
C LYS A 290 -11.43 -32.21 7.43
N ASP A 291 -11.97 -31.27 6.67
CA ASP A 291 -13.37 -31.25 6.22
C ASP A 291 -13.45 -31.26 4.68
#